data_f3f13db0486244dc4f8df894353bfb56
#
_entry.id   f3f13db0486244dc4f8df894353bfb56
#
_cell.length_a   1.000
_cell.length_b   1.000
_cell.length_c   1.000
_cell.angle_alpha   90.00
_cell.angle_beta   90.00
_cell.angle_gamma   90.00
#
_symmetry.space_group_name_H-M   'P 1'
#
loop_
_entity.id
_entity.type
_entity.pdbx_description
1 polymer ?
#
loop_
_entity_poly.entity_id
_entity_poly.type
_entity_poly.pdbx_seq_one_letter_code
_entity_poly.pdbx_strand_id
1 'polypeptide(L)'
;AEEILSVIDDAGLGDDAIVVAHSFGGYMAVKAANLHPEKFGGLVLVDSGIRHPDEPIPDRPNMGGMQGKIYPDRESALMRFRLQPPQPCENEYILQYIARNSLMPMDGGWAWKFDEDLLTTLTEVDRQPEDFQSLTVPLGVIFGANSELYSRQSLDYMQELVPQDFPFQEIADAQHHVFLDQPLAFV
;
A
#
# COMPACT_ATOMS: atom_id res chain seq x y z
N ALA A 1 -8.89 -8.49 1.22
CA ALA A 1 -9.44 -8.18 2.54
C ALA A 1 -9.38 -9.41 3.46
N GLU A 2 -9.93 -10.55 3.06
CA GLU A 2 -9.96 -11.79 3.87
C GLU A 2 -8.55 -12.27 4.27
N GLU A 3 -7.55 -12.12 3.42
CA GLU A 3 -6.16 -12.47 3.72
C GLU A 3 -5.58 -11.66 4.88
N ILE A 4 -5.94 -10.38 5.00
CA ILE A 4 -5.52 -9.52 6.13
C ILE A 4 -6.10 -10.08 7.43
N LEU A 5 -7.39 -10.44 7.41
CA LEU A 5 -8.06 -11.02 8.58
C LEU A 5 -7.45 -12.37 8.96
N SER A 6 -7.14 -13.20 7.97
CA SER A 6 -6.47 -14.49 8.21
C SER A 6 -5.09 -14.31 8.85
N VAL A 7 -4.32 -13.29 8.44
CA VAL A 7 -3.02 -12.98 9.05
C VAL A 7 -3.16 -12.50 10.49
N ILE A 8 -4.16 -11.65 10.79
CA ILE A 8 -4.43 -11.20 12.16
C ILE A 8 -4.74 -12.40 13.07
N ASP A 9 -5.59 -13.31 12.59
CA ASP A 9 -5.97 -14.52 13.32
C ASP A 9 -4.80 -15.49 13.51
N ASP A 10 -4.06 -15.78 12.45
CA ASP A 10 -2.92 -16.72 12.48
C ASP A 10 -1.76 -16.22 13.36
N ALA A 11 -1.54 -14.91 13.35
CA ALA A 11 -0.53 -14.26 14.19
C ALA A 11 -0.98 -14.09 15.66
N GLY A 12 -2.24 -14.38 15.98
CA GLY A 12 -2.78 -14.26 17.34
C GLY A 12 -2.76 -12.83 17.89
N LEU A 13 -2.96 -11.83 17.03
CA LEU A 13 -2.86 -10.41 17.41
C LEU A 13 -4.06 -9.91 18.22
N GLY A 14 -5.13 -10.71 18.35
CA GLY A 14 -6.32 -10.31 19.09
C GLY A 14 -7.21 -9.31 18.35
N ASP A 15 -8.19 -8.77 19.07
CA ASP A 15 -9.23 -7.90 18.51
C ASP A 15 -8.87 -6.39 18.59
N ASP A 16 -7.63 -6.05 18.91
CA ASP A 16 -7.13 -4.69 19.10
C ASP A 16 -5.91 -4.39 18.21
N ALA A 17 -5.72 -5.16 17.14
CA ALA A 17 -4.61 -5.00 16.23
C ALA A 17 -4.66 -3.63 15.51
N ILE A 18 -3.55 -2.89 15.53
CA ILE A 18 -3.38 -1.70 14.71
C ILE A 18 -2.77 -2.13 13.36
N VAL A 19 -3.50 -1.90 12.29
CA VAL A 19 -3.05 -2.23 10.93
C VAL A 19 -2.47 -0.99 10.28
N VAL A 20 -1.18 -1.04 9.93
CA VAL A 20 -0.50 0.00 9.16
C VAL A 20 -0.40 -0.48 7.72
N ALA A 21 -1.06 0.22 6.79
CA ALA A 21 -1.24 -0.27 5.44
C ALA A 21 -0.92 0.79 4.38
N HIS A 22 -0.03 0.42 3.44
CA HIS A 22 0.49 1.31 2.41
C HIS A 22 -0.20 1.11 1.06
N SER A 23 -0.47 2.21 0.36
CA SER A 23 -0.90 2.21 -1.04
C SER A 23 -2.15 1.34 -1.28
N PHE A 24 -2.10 0.41 -2.23
CA PHE A 24 -3.17 -0.55 -2.51
C PHE A 24 -3.56 -1.37 -1.26
N GLY A 25 -2.57 -1.77 -0.44
CA GLY A 25 -2.81 -2.48 0.81
C GLY A 25 -3.66 -1.67 1.80
N GLY A 26 -3.54 -0.34 1.80
CA GLY A 26 -4.36 0.53 2.63
C GLY A 26 -5.84 0.46 2.26
N TYR A 27 -6.15 0.46 0.98
CA TYR A 27 -7.52 0.31 0.54
C TYR A 27 -8.11 -1.08 0.86
N MET A 28 -7.30 -2.13 0.72
CA MET A 28 -7.72 -3.47 1.14
C MET A 28 -7.95 -3.57 2.65
N ALA A 29 -7.17 -2.82 3.44
CA ALA A 29 -7.34 -2.75 4.89
C ALA A 29 -8.65 -2.01 5.28
N VAL A 30 -9.03 -0.96 4.56
CA VAL A 30 -10.35 -0.29 4.73
C VAL A 30 -11.49 -1.30 4.51
N LYS A 31 -11.42 -2.08 3.43
CA LYS A 31 -12.42 -3.13 3.17
C LYS A 31 -12.44 -4.21 4.26
N ALA A 32 -11.27 -4.64 4.74
CA ALA A 32 -11.18 -5.61 5.82
C ALA A 32 -11.77 -5.06 7.13
N ALA A 33 -11.48 -3.80 7.47
CA ALA A 33 -12.00 -3.14 8.64
C ALA A 33 -13.53 -2.93 8.58
N ASN A 34 -14.09 -2.70 7.40
CA ASN A 34 -15.55 -2.63 7.22
C ASN A 34 -16.24 -4.00 7.35
N LEU A 35 -15.56 -5.08 6.95
CA LEU A 35 -16.09 -6.43 7.09
C LEU A 35 -16.08 -6.93 8.55
N HIS A 36 -15.00 -6.64 9.28
CA HIS A 36 -14.75 -7.12 10.62
C HIS A 36 -14.15 -6.02 11.51
N PRO A 37 -14.91 -4.94 11.79
CA PRO A 37 -14.39 -3.82 12.59
C PRO A 37 -13.95 -4.23 13.99
N GLU A 38 -14.50 -5.28 14.54
CA GLU A 38 -14.15 -5.82 15.86
C GLU A 38 -12.73 -6.37 15.97
N LYS A 39 -12.07 -6.64 14.83
CA LYS A 39 -10.69 -7.13 14.79
C LYS A 39 -9.64 -6.02 14.71
N PHE A 40 -10.08 -4.76 14.63
CA PHE A 40 -9.18 -3.63 14.42
C PHE A 40 -9.20 -2.68 15.63
N GLY A 41 -8.10 -2.56 16.34
CA GLY A 41 -7.88 -1.49 17.30
C GLY A 41 -7.64 -0.13 16.63
N GLY A 42 -7.23 -0.13 15.38
CA GLY A 42 -7.06 1.05 14.54
C GLY A 42 -6.47 0.74 13.18
N LEU A 43 -6.56 1.72 12.28
CA LEU A 43 -6.05 1.66 10.92
C LEU A 43 -5.18 2.89 10.65
N VAL A 44 -3.96 2.70 10.17
CA VAL A 44 -3.09 3.78 9.69
C VAL A 44 -2.89 3.59 8.18
N LEU A 45 -3.40 4.53 7.41
CA LEU A 45 -3.22 4.56 5.96
C LEU A 45 -1.94 5.33 5.63
N VAL A 46 -1.04 4.70 4.89
CA VAL A 46 0.22 5.29 4.47
C VAL A 46 0.18 5.52 2.97
N ASP A 47 0.16 6.79 2.59
CA ASP A 47 0.03 7.25 1.19
C ASP A 47 -1.04 6.46 0.43
N SER A 48 -2.19 6.36 1.05
CA SER A 48 -3.34 5.58 0.61
C SER A 48 -4.63 6.26 1.04
N GLY A 49 -5.68 6.03 0.27
CA GLY A 49 -6.98 6.63 0.54
C GLY A 49 -7.85 6.63 -0.70
N ILE A 50 -8.82 7.52 -0.73
CA ILE A 50 -9.67 7.77 -1.88
C ILE A 50 -9.29 9.09 -2.52
N ARG A 51 -9.15 9.10 -3.84
CA ARG A 51 -8.85 10.29 -4.62
C ARG A 51 -10.11 11.13 -4.80
N HIS A 52 -9.93 12.46 -4.81
CA HIS A 52 -11.03 13.37 -5.14
C HIS A 52 -11.52 13.09 -6.58
N PRO A 53 -12.84 13.11 -6.85
CA PRO A 53 -13.39 12.79 -8.18
C PRO A 53 -12.87 13.70 -9.31
N ASP A 54 -12.55 14.96 -9.01
CA ASP A 54 -12.05 15.92 -9.99
C ASP A 54 -10.53 15.77 -10.28
N GLU A 55 -9.83 14.93 -9.53
CA GLU A 55 -8.42 14.69 -9.79
C GLU A 55 -8.21 13.71 -10.94
N PRO A 56 -7.21 13.98 -11.80
CA PRO A 56 -6.90 13.05 -12.88
C PRO A 56 -6.47 11.69 -12.31
N ILE A 57 -6.97 10.63 -12.92
CA ILE A 57 -6.51 9.28 -12.60
C ILE A 57 -5.10 9.12 -13.21
N PRO A 58 -4.07 8.82 -12.40
CA PRO A 58 -2.73 8.57 -12.94
C PRO A 58 -2.75 7.38 -13.88
N ASP A 59 -1.89 7.41 -14.89
CA ASP A 59 -1.68 6.25 -15.73
C ASP A 59 -1.32 5.03 -14.87
N ARG A 60 -2.01 3.92 -15.10
CA ARG A 60 -1.70 2.67 -14.40
C ARG A 60 -0.27 2.25 -14.75
N PRO A 61 0.54 1.87 -13.76
CA PRO A 61 1.84 1.31 -14.06
C PRO A 61 1.68 0.12 -15.00
N ASN A 62 2.40 0.16 -16.11
CA ASN A 62 2.43 -0.97 -17.04
C ASN A 62 3.22 -2.12 -16.40
N MET A 63 2.51 -3.00 -15.70
CA MET A 63 3.07 -4.20 -15.10
C MET A 63 3.23 -5.35 -16.12
N GLY A 64 2.77 -5.15 -17.36
CA GLY A 64 2.95 -6.09 -18.46
C GLY A 64 4.43 -6.30 -18.79
N GLY A 65 4.87 -7.54 -18.79
CA GLY A 65 6.27 -7.93 -19.02
C GLY A 65 7.02 -8.42 -17.79
N MET A 66 6.37 -8.45 -16.63
CA MET A 66 6.87 -9.16 -15.45
C MET A 66 6.26 -10.56 -15.32
N GLN A 67 5.15 -10.81 -16.02
CA GLN A 67 4.39 -12.07 -15.93
C GLN A 67 5.21 -13.30 -16.33
N GLY A 68 5.25 -14.28 -15.41
CA GLY A 68 5.90 -15.58 -15.62
C GLY A 68 7.42 -15.51 -15.83
N LYS A 69 8.06 -14.38 -15.50
CA LYS A 69 9.48 -14.21 -15.78
C LYS A 69 10.35 -14.93 -14.76
N ILE A 70 11.04 -15.95 -15.23
CA ILE A 70 12.06 -16.67 -14.45
C ILE A 70 13.43 -16.13 -14.86
N TYR A 71 14.21 -15.72 -13.86
CA TYR A 71 15.58 -15.24 -14.03
C TYR A 71 16.56 -16.37 -13.75
N PRO A 72 17.63 -16.52 -14.54
CA PRO A 72 18.55 -17.65 -14.39
C PRO A 72 19.27 -17.65 -13.04
N ASP A 73 19.48 -16.50 -12.45
CA ASP A 73 20.12 -16.30 -11.17
C ASP A 73 19.51 -15.10 -10.40
N ARG A 74 19.80 -15.05 -9.10
CA ARG A 74 19.29 -14.03 -8.21
C ARG A 74 19.78 -12.62 -8.57
N GLU A 75 21.01 -12.49 -9.02
CA GLU A 75 21.60 -11.19 -9.34
C GLU A 75 20.94 -10.57 -10.57
N SER A 76 20.69 -11.39 -11.59
CA SER A 76 19.94 -10.98 -12.79
C SER A 76 18.53 -10.47 -12.45
N ALA A 77 17.88 -11.08 -11.46
CA ALA A 77 16.59 -10.62 -10.97
C ALA A 77 16.74 -9.29 -10.22
N LEU A 78 17.69 -9.18 -9.27
CA LEU A 78 17.89 -7.97 -8.46
C LEU A 78 18.20 -6.73 -9.31
N MET A 79 18.96 -6.85 -10.39
CA MET A 79 19.21 -5.76 -11.33
C MET A 79 17.93 -5.22 -11.99
N ARG A 80 16.85 -5.97 -11.98
CA ARG A 80 15.55 -5.61 -12.56
C ARG A 80 14.56 -5.08 -11.55
N PHE A 81 14.91 -5.07 -10.27
CA PHE A 81 14.03 -4.51 -9.25
C PHE A 81 13.75 -3.03 -9.52
N ARG A 82 12.50 -2.66 -9.43
CA ARG A 82 12.02 -1.27 -9.53
C ARG A 82 10.86 -1.10 -8.58
N LEU A 83 10.82 0.06 -7.92
CA LEU A 83 9.63 0.46 -7.17
C LEU A 83 8.44 0.67 -8.11
N GLN A 84 7.25 0.44 -7.60
CA GLN A 84 6.00 0.69 -8.30
C GLN A 84 5.04 1.46 -7.37
N PRO A 85 4.68 2.69 -7.73
CA PRO A 85 5.18 3.47 -8.87
C PRO A 85 6.69 3.73 -8.78
N PRO A 86 7.34 4.01 -9.92
CA PRO A 86 8.77 4.37 -9.93
C PRO A 86 9.01 5.66 -9.15
N GLN A 87 9.97 5.64 -8.25
CA GLN A 87 10.49 6.83 -7.59
C GLN A 87 11.97 6.67 -7.25
N PRO A 88 12.75 7.76 -7.14
CA PRO A 88 14.10 7.70 -6.58
C PRO A 88 14.05 7.24 -5.11
N CYS A 89 15.10 6.59 -4.65
CA CYS A 89 15.25 6.23 -3.24
C CYS A 89 16.73 6.39 -2.85
N GLU A 90 17.00 7.34 -1.96
CA GLU A 90 18.36 7.59 -1.47
C GLU A 90 18.81 6.52 -0.46
N ASN A 91 17.88 5.86 0.21
CA ASN A 91 18.12 4.79 1.16
C ASN A 91 18.34 3.44 0.45
N GLU A 92 19.37 3.36 -0.37
CA GLU A 92 19.66 2.21 -1.22
C GLU A 92 19.73 0.89 -0.43
N TYR A 93 20.20 0.91 0.82
CA TYR A 93 20.30 -0.27 1.66
C TYR A 93 18.91 -0.87 1.99
N ILE A 94 17.88 -0.02 2.21
CA ILE A 94 16.51 -0.47 2.45
C ILE A 94 15.95 -1.06 1.15
N LEU A 95 16.15 -0.35 0.03
CA LEU A 95 15.72 -0.80 -1.29
C LEU A 95 16.28 -2.17 -1.65
N GLN A 96 17.58 -2.36 -1.42
CA GLN A 96 18.24 -3.64 -1.66
C GLN A 96 17.74 -4.74 -0.72
N TYR A 97 17.45 -4.41 0.55
CA TYR A 97 16.88 -5.37 1.48
C TYR A 97 15.50 -5.87 0.99
N ILE A 98 14.62 -4.95 0.58
CA ILE A 98 13.31 -5.29 0.04
C ILE A 98 13.45 -6.13 -1.22
N ALA A 99 14.27 -5.71 -2.18
CA ALA A 99 14.50 -6.43 -3.42
C ALA A 99 14.93 -7.88 -3.18
N ARG A 100 15.90 -8.09 -2.27
CA ARG A 100 16.41 -9.42 -1.94
C ARG A 100 15.36 -10.33 -1.29
N ASN A 101 14.47 -9.75 -0.48
CA ASN A 101 13.42 -10.50 0.22
C ASN A 101 12.13 -10.67 -0.63
N SER A 102 12.03 -9.98 -1.76
CA SER A 102 10.92 -10.10 -2.71
C SER A 102 11.13 -11.19 -3.76
N LEU A 103 12.21 -11.93 -3.69
CA LEU A 103 12.54 -13.03 -4.60
C LEU A 103 12.33 -14.38 -3.94
N MET A 104 11.93 -15.36 -4.74
CA MET A 104 11.84 -16.76 -4.34
C MET A 104 12.50 -17.66 -5.39
N PRO A 105 13.10 -18.80 -4.97
CA PRO A 105 13.58 -19.80 -5.90
C PRO A 105 12.40 -20.51 -6.56
N MET A 106 12.57 -20.84 -7.84
CA MET A 106 11.62 -21.63 -8.64
C MET A 106 12.38 -22.61 -9.51
N ASP A 107 11.66 -23.57 -10.08
CA ASP A 107 12.23 -24.44 -11.10
C ASP A 107 12.75 -23.62 -12.29
N GLY A 108 14.04 -23.75 -12.56
CA GLY A 108 14.72 -23.00 -13.63
C GLY A 108 15.30 -21.66 -13.22
N GLY A 109 15.21 -21.25 -11.93
CA GLY A 109 15.85 -20.00 -11.47
C GLY A 109 15.15 -19.28 -10.33
N TRP A 110 14.92 -17.97 -10.54
CA TRP A 110 14.36 -17.06 -9.53
C TRP A 110 13.18 -16.28 -10.11
N ALA A 111 12.15 -16.07 -9.31
CA ALA A 111 11.01 -15.21 -9.65
C ALA A 111 10.71 -14.21 -8.53
N TRP A 112 9.95 -13.19 -8.86
CA TRP A 112 9.39 -12.27 -7.86
C TRP A 112 8.24 -12.96 -7.11
N LYS A 113 8.10 -12.66 -5.82
CA LYS A 113 6.97 -13.14 -4.99
C LYS A 113 5.65 -12.47 -5.33
N PHE A 114 5.67 -11.43 -6.13
CA PHE A 114 4.49 -10.69 -6.53
C PHE A 114 3.53 -11.60 -7.31
N ASP A 115 2.26 -11.60 -6.92
CA ASP A 115 1.21 -12.29 -7.65
C ASP A 115 0.82 -11.46 -8.88
N GLU A 116 1.19 -11.96 -10.04
CA GLU A 116 0.99 -11.27 -11.33
C GLU A 116 -0.47 -11.20 -11.74
N ASP A 117 -1.30 -12.15 -11.26
CA ASP A 117 -2.72 -12.19 -11.56
C ASP A 117 -3.51 -11.16 -10.75
N LEU A 118 -2.94 -10.64 -9.65
CA LEU A 118 -3.57 -9.62 -8.82
C LEU A 118 -4.03 -8.42 -9.64
N LEU A 119 -3.19 -7.91 -10.53
CA LEU A 119 -3.50 -6.70 -11.32
C LEU A 119 -4.48 -6.97 -12.47
N THR A 120 -4.59 -8.21 -12.94
CA THR A 120 -5.55 -8.58 -13.97
C THR A 120 -6.95 -8.77 -13.43
N THR A 121 -7.06 -9.07 -12.12
CA THR A 121 -8.33 -9.28 -11.42
C THR A 121 -8.89 -8.01 -10.80
N LEU A 122 -8.06 -6.96 -10.63
CA LEU A 122 -8.50 -5.68 -10.09
C LEU A 122 -9.36 -4.93 -11.11
N THR A 123 -10.62 -4.76 -10.78
CA THR A 123 -11.55 -3.93 -11.51
C THR A 123 -11.50 -2.48 -11.02
N GLU A 124 -11.91 -1.50 -11.86
CA GLU A 124 -11.91 -0.08 -11.49
C GLU A 124 -12.90 0.28 -10.37
N VAL A 125 -13.77 -0.65 -10.04
CA VAL A 125 -14.90 -0.47 -9.12
C VAL A 125 -14.48 -0.49 -7.64
N ASP A 126 -13.20 -0.72 -7.35
CA ASP A 126 -12.81 -1.11 -5.99
C ASP A 126 -12.72 0.04 -4.99
N ARG A 127 -12.62 1.29 -5.44
CA ARG A 127 -12.52 2.44 -4.52
C ARG A 127 -13.81 3.24 -4.52
N GLN A 128 -14.69 2.90 -3.59
CA GLN A 128 -15.98 3.56 -3.46
C GLN A 128 -15.98 4.50 -2.26
N PRO A 129 -16.59 5.70 -2.39
CA PRO A 129 -16.77 6.60 -1.26
C PRO A 129 -17.45 5.95 -0.06
N GLU A 130 -18.38 5.03 -0.32
CA GLU A 130 -19.13 4.28 0.69
C GLU A 130 -18.23 3.46 1.61
N ASP A 131 -17.09 2.97 1.13
CA ASP A 131 -16.11 2.24 1.95
C ASP A 131 -15.53 3.13 3.07
N PHE A 132 -15.32 4.41 2.78
CA PHE A 132 -14.82 5.40 3.75
C PHE A 132 -15.94 5.93 4.65
N GLN A 133 -17.14 6.11 4.11
CA GLN A 133 -18.33 6.53 4.88
C GLN A 133 -18.75 5.47 5.91
N SER A 134 -18.46 4.21 5.64
CA SER A 134 -18.79 3.08 6.52
C SER A 134 -17.74 2.79 7.58
N LEU A 135 -16.58 3.46 7.53
CA LEU A 135 -15.43 3.16 8.40
C LEU A 135 -15.73 3.62 9.84
N THR A 136 -15.74 2.68 10.76
CA THR A 136 -16.03 2.93 12.18
C THR A 136 -14.84 2.74 13.10
N VAL A 137 -13.76 2.15 12.60
CA VAL A 137 -12.52 1.94 13.38
C VAL A 137 -11.70 3.23 13.46
N PRO A 138 -10.91 3.45 14.55
CA PRO A 138 -10.01 4.60 14.62
C PRO A 138 -9.09 4.66 13.42
N LEU A 139 -8.99 5.84 12.79
CA LEU A 139 -8.20 6.07 11.60
C LEU A 139 -7.06 7.07 11.86
N GLY A 140 -5.90 6.82 11.27
CA GLY A 140 -4.83 7.79 11.10
C GLY A 140 -4.33 7.76 9.66
N VAL A 141 -3.78 8.89 9.17
CA VAL A 141 -3.26 8.98 7.80
C VAL A 141 -1.87 9.59 7.80
N ILE A 142 -0.95 8.95 7.09
CA ILE A 142 0.39 9.45 6.83
C ILE A 142 0.56 9.54 5.32
N PHE A 143 1.08 10.67 4.82
CA PHE A 143 1.35 10.81 3.38
C PHE A 143 2.63 11.59 3.13
N GLY A 144 3.23 11.37 1.95
CA GLY A 144 4.42 12.07 1.51
C GLY A 144 4.08 13.44 0.93
N ALA A 145 4.79 14.49 1.36
CA ALA A 145 4.59 15.86 0.85
C ALA A 145 4.80 15.99 -0.66
N ASN A 146 5.62 15.09 -1.24
CA ASN A 146 5.93 15.05 -2.67
C ASN A 146 5.24 13.87 -3.38
N SER A 147 4.22 13.26 -2.77
CA SER A 147 3.49 12.17 -3.42
C SER A 147 2.67 12.68 -4.60
N GLU A 148 2.80 12.01 -5.74
CA GLU A 148 1.98 12.27 -6.93
C GLU A 148 0.67 11.46 -6.91
N LEU A 149 0.56 10.48 -6.02
CA LEU A 149 -0.60 9.60 -5.95
C LEU A 149 -1.64 10.04 -4.92
N TYR A 150 -1.26 10.91 -3.98
CA TYR A 150 -2.12 11.36 -2.91
C TYR A 150 -1.93 12.85 -2.67
N SER A 151 -2.95 13.63 -2.88
CA SER A 151 -2.91 15.09 -2.78
C SER A 151 -3.60 15.59 -1.52
N ARG A 152 -3.39 16.87 -1.22
CA ARG A 152 -4.15 17.56 -0.17
C ARG A 152 -5.65 17.56 -0.46
N GLN A 153 -6.06 17.72 -1.70
CA GLN A 153 -7.47 17.68 -2.11
C GLN A 153 -8.10 16.31 -1.83
N SER A 154 -7.38 15.22 -2.10
CA SER A 154 -7.81 13.87 -1.74
C SER A 154 -7.93 13.66 -0.24
N LEU A 155 -7.01 14.24 0.55
CA LEU A 155 -7.10 14.20 2.01
C LEU A 155 -8.33 14.95 2.53
N ASP A 156 -8.57 16.17 2.05
CA ASP A 156 -9.71 16.98 2.45
C ASP A 156 -11.02 16.26 2.08
N TYR A 157 -11.10 15.66 0.90
CA TYR A 157 -12.24 14.84 0.48
C TYR A 157 -12.45 13.61 1.38
N MET A 158 -11.38 12.95 1.78
CA MET A 158 -11.48 11.82 2.70
C MET A 158 -11.96 12.25 4.09
N GLN A 159 -11.57 13.45 4.57
CA GLN A 159 -12.07 14.02 5.82
C GLN A 159 -13.58 14.32 5.77
N GLU A 160 -14.11 14.65 4.59
CA GLU A 160 -15.56 14.82 4.39
C GLU A 160 -16.33 13.50 4.39
N LEU A 161 -15.70 12.42 3.92
CA LEU A 161 -16.35 11.11 3.80
C LEU A 161 -16.37 10.32 5.10
N VAL A 162 -15.24 10.31 5.83
CA VAL A 162 -15.09 9.51 7.04
C VAL A 162 -15.95 10.11 8.17
N PRO A 163 -16.77 9.32 8.86
CA PRO A 163 -17.74 9.84 9.83
C PRO A 163 -17.13 10.31 11.16
N GLN A 164 -15.82 10.33 11.27
CA GLN A 164 -15.09 10.72 12.48
C GLN A 164 -13.85 11.56 12.10
N ASP A 165 -13.45 12.46 13.00
CA ASP A 165 -12.18 13.15 12.87
C ASP A 165 -11.02 12.16 13.01
N PHE A 166 -9.97 12.35 12.23
CA PHE A 166 -8.77 11.54 12.31
C PHE A 166 -7.50 12.39 12.19
N PRO A 167 -6.44 12.02 12.92
CA PRO A 167 -5.14 12.67 12.75
C PRO A 167 -4.52 12.33 11.41
N PHE A 168 -3.81 13.29 10.84
CA PHE A 168 -2.97 13.06 9.67
C PHE A 168 -1.59 13.69 9.84
N GLN A 169 -0.60 13.08 9.21
CA GLN A 169 0.77 13.56 9.23
C GLN A 169 1.34 13.61 7.81
N GLU A 170 1.74 14.79 7.39
CA GLU A 170 2.52 14.99 6.18
C GLU A 170 4.00 14.81 6.49
N ILE A 171 4.68 13.96 5.73
CA ILE A 171 6.13 13.74 5.87
C ILE A 171 6.86 14.52 4.79
N ALA A 172 7.63 15.54 5.21
CA ALA A 172 8.42 16.35 4.30
C ALA A 172 9.45 15.49 3.52
N ASP A 173 9.72 15.89 2.28
CA ASP A 173 10.70 15.24 1.38
C ASP A 173 10.43 13.76 1.09
N ALA A 174 9.21 13.28 1.39
CA ALA A 174 8.78 11.92 1.08
C ALA A 174 7.86 11.91 -0.13
N GLN A 175 8.00 10.89 -0.97
CA GLN A 175 7.11 10.54 -2.07
C GLN A 175 6.16 9.40 -1.64
N HIS A 176 5.64 8.64 -2.60
CA HIS A 176 4.68 7.57 -2.34
C HIS A 176 5.20 6.49 -1.37
N HIS A 177 6.45 6.06 -1.49
CA HIS A 177 7.03 5.08 -0.57
C HIS A 177 7.65 5.79 0.64
N VAL A 178 6.82 6.42 1.46
CA VAL A 178 7.18 7.30 2.58
C VAL A 178 8.23 6.69 3.50
N PHE A 179 8.05 5.42 3.88
CA PHE A 179 8.95 4.68 4.77
C PHE A 179 10.31 4.34 4.14
N LEU A 180 10.45 4.45 2.81
CA LEU A 180 11.73 4.33 2.11
C LEU A 180 12.48 5.66 2.06
N ASP A 181 11.74 6.74 1.83
CA ASP A 181 12.34 8.06 1.70
C ASP A 181 12.75 8.63 3.06
N GLN A 182 11.85 8.57 4.02
CA GLN A 182 12.01 9.19 5.33
C GLN A 182 11.73 8.20 6.48
N PRO A 183 12.53 7.11 6.60
CA PRO A 183 12.24 6.04 7.56
C PRO A 183 12.22 6.50 9.02
N LEU A 184 13.05 7.48 9.41
CA LEU A 184 13.09 7.99 10.78
C LEU A 184 11.93 8.95 11.10
N ALA A 185 11.45 9.68 10.13
CA ALA A 185 10.30 10.56 10.31
C ALA A 185 8.98 9.78 10.26
N PHE A 186 8.99 8.61 9.61
CA PHE A 186 7.84 7.72 9.52
C PHE A 186 7.57 6.97 10.83
N VAL A 187 8.57 6.66 11.64
CA VAL A 187 8.46 5.91 12.91
C VAL A 187 8.24 6.86 14.08
#